data_69a9ed47ef553809fb8e1890607a561e
#
_entry.id   69a9ed47ef553809fb8e1890607a561e
#
_cell.length_a   1.000
_cell.length_b   1.000
_cell.length_c   1.000
_cell.angle_alpha   90.00
_cell.angle_beta   90.00
_cell.angle_gamma   90.00
#
_symmetry.space_group_name_H-M   'P 1'
#
loop_
_entity.id
_entity.type
_entity.pdbx_description
1 polymer ?
#
loop_
_entity_poly.entity_id
_entity_poly.type
_entity_poly.pdbx_seq_one_letter_code
_entity_poly.pdbx_strand_id
1 'polypeptide(L)'
;FEILMTGKANDEQIFSFLTLLSEKGEVSEEIAGGVFVLREKSKRVNVKDCIDTCGTGGDGKNTLNISTASALLLASMGTKVAKHGNKAVSSKCGSGDVLEALRIKINLEPKEIEKEINTNNFGFMFAPNYHSAMKFVGPTRKKIGKRTIFNMIGPLSNPALVERQVVGVFDKKLLKIFAEGLKN
;
A
#
# COMPACT_ATOMS: atom_id res chain seq x y z
N PHE A 1 -0.56 -17.13 -0.05
CA PHE A 1 -0.07 -15.92 0.63
C PHE A 1 0.16 -16.17 2.13
N GLU A 2 -0.73 -16.88 2.82
CA GLU A 2 -0.57 -17.17 4.24
C GLU A 2 0.80 -17.80 4.57
N ILE A 3 1.22 -18.79 3.80
CA ILE A 3 2.52 -19.46 3.96
C ILE A 3 3.69 -18.49 3.83
N LEU A 4 3.62 -17.58 2.84
CA LEU A 4 4.65 -16.55 2.58
C LEU A 4 4.72 -15.53 3.73
N MET A 5 3.56 -15.11 4.23
CA MET A 5 3.42 -14.04 5.22
C MET A 5 3.60 -14.52 6.68
N THR A 6 3.77 -15.82 6.89
CA THR A 6 4.03 -16.40 8.22
C THR A 6 5.45 -16.96 8.38
N GLY A 7 6.29 -16.81 7.35
CA GLY A 7 7.66 -17.31 7.36
C GLY A 7 7.78 -18.85 7.25
N LYS A 8 6.73 -19.51 6.78
CA LYS A 8 6.73 -20.98 6.55
C LYS A 8 7.36 -21.37 5.21
N ALA A 9 7.53 -20.40 4.30
CA ALA A 9 8.25 -20.58 3.04
C ALA A 9 9.70 -20.11 3.21
N ASN A 10 10.64 -20.84 2.61
CA ASN A 10 12.03 -20.41 2.51
C ASN A 10 12.23 -19.41 1.35
N ASP A 11 13.41 -18.76 1.31
CA ASP A 11 13.74 -17.74 0.30
C ASP A 11 13.59 -18.24 -1.14
N GLU A 12 13.96 -19.49 -1.42
CA GLU A 12 13.89 -20.09 -2.75
C GLU A 12 12.43 -20.31 -3.20
N GLN A 13 11.59 -20.79 -2.29
CA GLN A 13 10.16 -20.94 -2.55
C GLN A 13 9.48 -19.58 -2.79
N ILE A 14 9.83 -18.56 -1.99
CA ILE A 14 9.32 -17.21 -2.18
C ILE A 14 9.77 -16.63 -3.53
N PHE A 15 11.06 -16.81 -3.86
CA PHE A 15 11.62 -16.33 -5.13
C PHE A 15 10.92 -16.97 -6.33
N SER A 16 10.82 -18.30 -6.33
CA SER A 16 10.18 -19.07 -7.41
C SER A 16 8.70 -18.69 -7.56
N PHE A 17 7.96 -18.63 -6.44
CA PHE A 17 6.54 -18.25 -6.46
C PHE A 17 6.33 -16.87 -7.06
N LEU A 18 7.07 -15.86 -6.58
CA LEU A 18 6.88 -14.47 -7.04
C LEU A 18 7.30 -14.28 -8.49
N THR A 19 8.36 -14.97 -8.94
CA THR A 19 8.83 -14.89 -10.31
C THR A 19 7.85 -15.54 -11.27
N LEU A 20 7.45 -16.79 -11.00
CA LEU A 20 6.51 -17.54 -11.83
C LEU A 20 5.13 -16.86 -11.88
N LEU A 21 4.68 -16.30 -10.75
CA LEU A 21 3.42 -15.55 -10.70
C LEU A 21 3.47 -14.32 -11.61
N SER A 22 4.57 -13.58 -11.56
CA SER A 22 4.77 -12.40 -12.42
C SER A 22 4.91 -12.77 -13.91
N GLU A 23 5.55 -13.90 -14.22
CA GLU A 23 5.67 -14.41 -15.59
C GLU A 23 4.34 -14.90 -16.18
N LYS A 24 3.54 -15.56 -15.36
CA LYS A 24 2.18 -15.99 -15.74
C LYS A 24 1.26 -14.79 -15.98
N GLY A 25 1.46 -13.71 -15.25
CA GLY A 25 0.52 -12.59 -15.09
C GLY A 25 -0.51 -12.87 -13.99
N GLU A 26 -0.66 -11.91 -13.11
CA GLU A 26 -1.58 -11.99 -11.96
C GLU A 26 -3.03 -11.90 -12.41
N VAL A 27 -3.93 -12.59 -11.70
CA VAL A 27 -5.38 -12.53 -11.89
C VAL A 27 -6.08 -11.92 -10.67
N SER A 28 -7.35 -11.54 -10.84
CA SER A 28 -8.14 -10.85 -9.82
C SER A 28 -8.23 -11.60 -8.50
N GLU A 29 -8.38 -12.92 -8.54
CA GLU A 29 -8.47 -13.79 -7.37
C GLU A 29 -7.16 -13.84 -6.58
N GLU A 30 -6.03 -13.77 -7.26
CA GLU A 30 -4.72 -13.72 -6.61
C GLU A 30 -4.48 -12.37 -5.93
N ILE A 31 -4.94 -11.29 -6.56
CA ILE A 31 -4.94 -9.96 -5.94
C ILE A 31 -5.82 -9.97 -4.69
N ALA A 32 -7.06 -10.43 -4.80
CA ALA A 32 -7.99 -10.51 -3.69
C ALA A 32 -7.43 -11.35 -2.53
N GLY A 33 -6.92 -12.54 -2.83
CA GLY A 33 -6.29 -13.42 -1.81
C GLY A 33 -5.07 -12.79 -1.14
N GLY A 34 -4.22 -12.09 -1.89
CA GLY A 34 -3.06 -11.39 -1.36
C GLY A 34 -3.46 -10.20 -0.46
N VAL A 35 -4.45 -9.41 -0.88
CA VAL A 35 -5.03 -8.29 -0.10
C VAL A 35 -5.65 -8.79 1.18
N PHE A 36 -6.46 -9.86 1.12
CA PHE A 36 -7.09 -10.46 2.29
C PHE A 36 -6.04 -10.80 3.37
N VAL A 37 -5.02 -11.58 3.03
CA VAL A 37 -3.99 -11.98 3.98
C VAL A 37 -3.18 -10.77 4.50
N LEU A 38 -2.87 -9.81 3.65
CA LEU A 38 -2.10 -8.64 4.05
C LEU A 38 -2.92 -7.72 4.99
N ARG A 39 -4.22 -7.59 4.76
CA ARG A 39 -5.15 -6.88 5.66
C ARG A 39 -5.29 -7.59 7.00
N GLU A 40 -5.49 -8.92 7.00
CA GLU A 40 -5.60 -9.71 8.23
C GLU A 40 -4.38 -9.57 9.16
N LYS A 41 -3.19 -9.47 8.58
CA LYS A 41 -1.93 -9.35 9.33
C LYS A 41 -1.50 -7.92 9.62
N SER A 42 -2.28 -6.92 9.22
CA SER A 42 -1.96 -5.52 9.46
C SER A 42 -2.34 -5.06 10.87
N LYS A 43 -1.57 -4.10 11.41
CA LYS A 43 -2.02 -3.33 12.57
C LYS A 43 -3.21 -2.48 12.18
N ARG A 44 -4.36 -2.66 12.83
CA ARG A 44 -5.60 -1.94 12.51
C ARG A 44 -5.60 -0.51 13.01
N VAL A 45 -6.21 0.38 12.22
CA VAL A 45 -6.54 1.77 12.59
C VAL A 45 -8.05 1.92 12.52
N ASN A 46 -8.67 2.29 13.64
CA ASN A 46 -10.13 2.34 13.79
C ASN A 46 -10.64 3.77 13.54
N VAL A 47 -10.94 4.08 12.30
CA VAL A 47 -11.52 5.36 11.87
C VAL A 47 -12.68 5.12 10.92
N LYS A 48 -13.59 6.08 10.82
CA LYS A 48 -14.77 6.02 9.97
C LYS A 48 -14.81 7.19 9.00
N ASP A 49 -15.56 7.02 7.92
CA ASP A 49 -15.82 8.07 6.92
C ASP A 49 -14.56 8.68 6.30
N CYS A 50 -13.52 7.84 6.15
CA CYS A 50 -12.25 8.25 5.57
C CYS A 50 -12.15 7.87 4.08
N ILE A 51 -11.33 8.63 3.36
CA ILE A 51 -10.88 8.31 2.01
C ILE A 51 -9.36 8.03 2.03
N ASP A 52 -8.90 7.18 1.12
CA ASP A 52 -7.47 7.08 0.78
C ASP A 52 -7.25 7.43 -0.69
N THR A 53 -6.10 8.03 -0.96
CA THR A 53 -5.61 8.29 -2.32
C THR A 53 -4.23 7.68 -2.44
N CYS A 54 -4.10 6.67 -3.26
CA CYS A 54 -2.84 5.94 -3.42
C CYS A 54 -2.64 5.49 -4.87
N GLY A 55 -1.56 4.79 -5.12
CA GLY A 55 -1.30 4.18 -6.40
C GLY A 55 -0.24 3.10 -6.28
N THR A 56 -0.17 2.28 -7.31
CA THR A 56 0.84 1.21 -7.42
C THR A 56 2.26 1.74 -7.51
N GLY A 57 2.41 3.02 -7.83
CA GLY A 57 3.71 3.65 -8.05
C GLY A 57 4.46 3.08 -9.25
N GLY A 58 5.69 3.56 -9.42
CA GLY A 58 6.65 2.96 -10.34
C GLY A 58 6.27 3.06 -11.84
N ASP A 59 5.52 4.07 -12.27
CA ASP A 59 5.22 4.34 -13.68
C ASP A 59 6.42 4.89 -14.47
N GLY A 60 7.52 5.20 -13.78
CA GLY A 60 8.75 5.73 -14.38
C GLY A 60 8.66 7.19 -14.87
N LYS A 61 7.53 7.86 -14.64
CA LYS A 61 7.28 9.18 -15.22
C LYS A 61 7.88 10.36 -14.43
N ASN A 62 8.40 10.09 -13.21
CA ASN A 62 8.99 11.12 -12.35
C ASN A 62 8.11 12.37 -12.14
N THR A 63 6.81 12.17 -12.04
CA THR A 63 5.82 13.24 -11.80
C THR A 63 5.77 13.61 -10.32
N LEU A 64 5.02 14.66 -9.99
CA LEU A 64 4.67 15.01 -8.61
C LEU A 64 3.99 13.83 -7.91
N ASN A 65 4.12 13.78 -6.58
CA ASN A 65 3.38 12.83 -5.74
C ASN A 65 1.90 13.24 -5.66
N ILE A 66 1.18 13.09 -6.79
CA ILE A 66 -0.20 13.57 -6.98
C ILE A 66 -1.12 13.02 -5.89
N SER A 67 -1.05 11.72 -5.58
CA SER A 67 -1.85 11.13 -4.51
C SER A 67 -1.60 11.77 -3.14
N THR A 68 -0.37 12.17 -2.84
CA THR A 68 -0.04 12.84 -1.57
C THR A 68 -0.56 14.28 -1.56
N ALA A 69 -0.38 15.01 -2.64
CA ALA A 69 -0.91 16.37 -2.78
C ALA A 69 -2.44 16.38 -2.70
N SER A 70 -3.12 15.46 -3.39
CA SER A 70 -4.58 15.31 -3.31
C SER A 70 -5.06 14.97 -1.90
N ALA A 71 -4.33 14.09 -1.18
CA ALA A 71 -4.64 13.75 0.20
C ALA A 71 -4.61 14.96 1.13
N LEU A 72 -3.56 15.77 1.04
CA LEU A 72 -3.40 16.99 1.84
C LEU A 72 -4.47 18.05 1.49
N LEU A 73 -4.77 18.19 0.20
CA LEU A 73 -5.82 19.11 -0.26
C LEU A 73 -7.21 18.69 0.28
N LEU A 74 -7.56 17.40 0.16
CA LEU A 74 -8.83 16.88 0.70
C LEU A 74 -8.93 17.10 2.21
N ALA A 75 -7.85 16.84 2.94
CA ALA A 75 -7.82 17.06 4.38
C ALA A 75 -8.03 18.57 4.74
N SER A 76 -7.42 19.48 4.00
CA SER A 76 -7.60 20.93 4.18
C SER A 76 -9.03 21.40 3.89
N MET A 77 -9.76 20.64 3.08
CA MET A 77 -11.18 20.88 2.78
C MET A 77 -12.14 20.22 3.79
N GLY A 78 -11.61 19.63 4.86
CA GLY A 78 -12.42 18.99 5.91
C GLY A 78 -12.75 17.52 5.67
N THR A 79 -12.23 16.88 4.61
CA THR A 79 -12.43 15.46 4.36
C THR A 79 -11.43 14.65 5.17
N LYS A 80 -11.88 13.65 5.93
CA LYS A 80 -10.98 12.74 6.66
C LYS A 80 -10.21 11.84 5.68
N VAL A 81 -8.90 11.88 5.77
CA VAL A 81 -7.98 11.11 4.93
C VAL A 81 -7.17 10.15 5.79
N ALA A 82 -7.34 8.85 5.55
CA ALA A 82 -6.54 7.78 6.13
C ALA A 82 -5.57 7.26 5.06
N LYS A 83 -4.47 7.98 4.84
CA LYS A 83 -3.55 7.68 3.74
C LYS A 83 -2.61 6.54 4.11
N HIS A 84 -2.58 5.50 3.26
CA HIS A 84 -1.59 4.43 3.32
C HIS A 84 -0.50 4.65 2.27
N GLY A 85 0.76 4.44 2.62
CA GLY A 85 1.85 4.64 1.69
C GLY A 85 3.23 4.27 2.21
N ASN A 86 4.25 4.49 1.39
CA ASN A 86 5.64 4.16 1.70
C ASN A 86 6.58 5.30 1.27
N LYS A 87 7.84 5.17 1.64
CA LYS A 87 8.95 5.93 1.04
C LYS A 87 9.29 5.38 -0.34
N ALA A 88 10.06 6.14 -1.10
CA ALA A 88 10.55 5.71 -2.40
C ALA A 88 11.40 4.43 -2.29
N VAL A 89 11.16 3.48 -3.19
CA VAL A 89 11.99 2.27 -3.36
C VAL A 89 12.76 2.35 -4.68
N SER A 90 12.09 2.76 -5.74
CA SER A 90 12.67 2.86 -7.09
C SER A 90 12.51 4.24 -7.74
N SER A 91 11.69 5.13 -7.17
CA SER A 91 11.52 6.51 -7.59
C SER A 91 12.41 7.46 -6.79
N LYS A 92 12.52 8.72 -7.21
CA LYS A 92 13.31 9.74 -6.51
C LYS A 92 12.67 10.17 -5.18
N CYS A 93 11.35 10.08 -5.05
CA CYS A 93 10.62 10.58 -3.90
C CYS A 93 9.27 9.83 -3.74
N GLY A 94 9.03 9.24 -2.60
CA GLY A 94 7.76 8.60 -2.24
C GLY A 94 6.88 9.48 -1.37
N SER A 95 5.69 8.98 -1.00
CA SER A 95 4.76 9.72 -0.14
C SER A 95 5.37 10.06 1.22
N GLY A 96 6.04 9.09 1.85
CA GLY A 96 6.68 9.29 3.15
C GLY A 96 7.79 10.35 3.10
N ASP A 97 8.57 10.39 2.00
CA ASP A 97 9.65 11.36 1.84
C ASP A 97 9.10 12.79 1.76
N VAL A 98 8.01 13.00 0.99
CA VAL A 98 7.33 14.31 0.91
C VAL A 98 6.79 14.74 2.27
N LEU A 99 6.12 13.83 2.98
CA LEU A 99 5.51 14.15 4.27
C LEU A 99 6.55 14.50 5.33
N GLU A 100 7.68 13.79 5.37
CA GLU A 100 8.81 14.14 6.25
C GLU A 100 9.41 15.51 5.90
N ALA A 101 9.59 15.81 4.61
CA ALA A 101 10.05 17.13 4.17
C ALA A 101 9.10 18.26 4.59
N LEU A 102 7.80 17.98 4.64
CA LEU A 102 6.77 18.88 5.17
C LEU A 102 6.66 18.84 6.71
N ARG A 103 7.56 18.13 7.40
CA ARG A 103 7.58 17.96 8.86
C ARG A 103 6.33 17.27 9.43
N ILE A 104 5.63 16.50 8.62
CA ILE A 104 4.51 15.65 9.04
C ILE A 104 5.08 14.34 9.57
N LYS A 105 4.69 13.96 10.79
CA LYS A 105 5.14 12.71 11.42
C LYS A 105 4.61 11.51 10.66
N ILE A 106 5.48 10.61 10.25
CA ILE A 106 5.12 9.37 9.54
C ILE A 106 5.22 8.11 10.42
N ASN A 107 5.94 8.17 11.52
CA ASN A 107 6.15 7.04 12.44
C ASN A 107 5.21 7.17 13.65
N LEU A 108 3.92 6.99 13.39
CA LEU A 108 2.88 7.04 14.41
C LEU A 108 2.27 5.65 14.61
N GLU A 109 1.90 5.35 15.85
CA GLU A 109 1.14 4.14 16.20
C GLU A 109 -0.36 4.33 15.88
N PRO A 110 -1.15 3.24 15.78
CA PRO A 110 -2.55 3.30 15.38
C PRO A 110 -3.39 4.34 16.13
N LYS A 111 -3.25 4.43 17.45
CA LYS A 111 -4.00 5.40 18.28
C LYS A 111 -3.63 6.85 17.98
N GLU A 112 -2.38 7.12 17.64
CA GLU A 112 -1.93 8.46 17.26
C GLU A 112 -2.49 8.83 15.89
N ILE A 113 -2.52 7.89 14.94
CA ILE A 113 -3.16 8.09 13.62
C ILE A 113 -4.66 8.36 13.76
N GLU A 114 -5.36 7.58 14.59
CA GLU A 114 -6.79 7.79 14.88
C GLU A 114 -7.04 9.21 15.41
N LYS A 115 -6.17 9.69 16.32
CA LYS A 115 -6.23 11.05 16.85
C LYS A 115 -5.96 12.10 15.77
N GLU A 116 -4.89 11.95 14.98
CA GLU A 116 -4.55 12.88 13.90
C GLU A 116 -5.68 13.00 12.87
N ILE A 117 -6.25 11.89 12.42
CA ILE A 117 -7.37 11.90 11.48
C ILE A 117 -8.59 12.65 12.07
N ASN A 118 -8.90 12.41 13.34
CA ASN A 118 -10.06 13.05 13.97
C ASN A 118 -9.85 14.54 14.30
N THR A 119 -8.60 14.98 14.50
CA THR A 119 -8.28 16.38 14.85
C THR A 119 -7.92 17.20 13.62
N ASN A 120 -7.12 16.64 12.72
CA ASN A 120 -6.50 17.35 11.60
C ASN A 120 -6.97 16.84 10.23
N ASN A 121 -7.96 15.95 10.19
CA ASN A 121 -8.48 15.30 8.97
C ASN A 121 -7.43 14.51 8.18
N PHE A 122 -6.22 14.29 8.70
CA PHE A 122 -5.14 13.61 7.97
C PHE A 122 -4.36 12.67 8.89
N GLY A 123 -4.16 11.43 8.45
CA GLY A 123 -3.23 10.49 9.06
C GLY A 123 -2.50 9.68 8.00
N PHE A 124 -1.20 9.47 8.20
CA PHE A 124 -0.36 8.69 7.29
C PHE A 124 0.09 7.40 7.93
N MET A 125 -0.40 6.29 7.40
CA MET A 125 0.00 4.94 7.80
C MET A 125 1.20 4.50 6.98
N PHE A 126 2.39 4.60 7.56
CA PHE A 126 3.64 4.19 6.91
C PHE A 126 3.71 2.67 6.83
N ALA A 127 3.64 2.10 5.63
CA ALA A 127 3.47 0.67 5.38
C ALA A 127 4.38 -0.26 6.19
N PRO A 128 5.69 0.00 6.39
CA PRO A 128 6.55 -0.84 7.21
C PRO A 128 6.11 -0.99 8.67
N ASN A 129 5.48 0.04 9.25
CA ASN A 129 5.01 0.03 10.63
C ASN A 129 3.71 -0.78 10.82
N TYR A 130 2.94 -0.95 9.74
CA TYR A 130 1.60 -1.57 9.77
C TYR A 130 1.57 -2.98 9.20
N HIS A 131 2.52 -3.34 8.35
CA HIS A 131 2.58 -4.64 7.68
C HIS A 131 3.83 -5.43 8.07
N SER A 132 3.94 -5.81 9.34
CA SER A 132 5.10 -6.54 9.88
C SER A 132 5.36 -7.88 9.16
N ALA A 133 4.32 -8.49 8.60
CA ALA A 133 4.44 -9.73 7.81
C ALA A 133 5.30 -9.57 6.54
N MET A 134 5.44 -8.35 6.04
CA MET A 134 6.30 -8.06 4.88
C MET A 134 7.78 -8.35 5.13
N LYS A 135 8.22 -8.47 6.38
CA LYS A 135 9.60 -8.85 6.73
C LYS A 135 10.00 -10.20 6.15
N PHE A 136 9.06 -11.13 6.00
CA PHE A 136 9.34 -12.47 5.48
C PHE A 136 9.58 -12.49 3.96
N VAL A 137 8.99 -11.57 3.22
CA VAL A 137 9.10 -11.52 1.75
C VAL A 137 9.98 -10.36 1.25
N GLY A 138 10.23 -9.37 2.09
CA GLY A 138 10.98 -8.17 1.74
C GLY A 138 12.38 -8.43 1.19
N PRO A 139 13.23 -9.23 1.87
CA PRO A 139 14.58 -9.54 1.39
C PRO A 139 14.58 -10.21 0.00
N THR A 140 13.70 -11.18 -0.22
CA THR A 140 13.59 -11.88 -1.51
C THR A 140 13.07 -10.96 -2.61
N ARG A 141 12.08 -10.09 -2.32
CA ARG A 141 11.62 -9.07 -3.28
C ARG A 141 12.76 -8.12 -3.70
N LYS A 142 13.61 -7.74 -2.75
CA LYS A 142 14.80 -6.91 -3.05
C LYS A 142 15.78 -7.63 -3.98
N LYS A 143 16.00 -8.95 -3.79
CA LYS A 143 16.83 -9.77 -4.68
C LYS A 143 16.24 -9.88 -6.09
N ILE A 144 14.91 -10.03 -6.20
CA ILE A 144 14.22 -10.09 -7.50
C ILE A 144 14.41 -8.77 -8.28
N GLY A 145 14.44 -7.62 -7.61
CA GLY A 145 14.72 -6.33 -8.23
C GLY A 145 13.67 -5.85 -9.25
N LYS A 146 12.59 -6.60 -9.42
CA LYS A 146 11.49 -6.32 -10.35
C LYS A 146 10.17 -6.18 -9.59
N ARG A 147 9.12 -5.75 -10.29
CA ARG A 147 7.77 -5.73 -9.74
C ARG A 147 7.30 -7.15 -9.45
N THR A 148 6.52 -7.27 -8.40
CA THR A 148 5.83 -8.47 -7.99
C THR A 148 4.40 -8.12 -7.62
N ILE A 149 3.55 -9.08 -7.39
CA ILE A 149 2.16 -8.88 -6.94
C ILE A 149 2.05 -7.93 -5.73
N PHE A 150 3.07 -7.87 -4.88
CA PHE A 150 3.11 -6.95 -3.72
C PHE A 150 3.08 -5.46 -4.10
N ASN A 151 3.47 -5.11 -5.33
CA ASN A 151 3.33 -3.75 -5.83
C ASN A 151 1.86 -3.43 -6.20
N MET A 152 1.06 -4.46 -6.45
CA MET A 152 -0.35 -4.34 -6.81
C MET A 152 -1.25 -4.39 -5.56
N ILE A 153 -0.97 -5.30 -4.62
CA ILE A 153 -1.82 -5.46 -3.43
C ILE A 153 -1.56 -4.42 -2.34
N GLY A 154 -0.36 -3.81 -2.29
CA GLY A 154 -0.01 -2.78 -1.31
C GLY A 154 -1.03 -1.63 -1.24
N PRO A 155 -1.39 -0.98 -2.36
CA PRO A 155 -2.41 0.07 -2.40
C PRO A 155 -3.78 -0.37 -1.87
N LEU A 156 -4.16 -1.63 -2.07
CA LEU A 156 -5.45 -2.19 -1.67
C LEU A 156 -5.48 -2.67 -0.21
N SER A 157 -4.34 -2.62 0.48
CA SER A 157 -4.19 -3.17 1.84
C SER A 157 -4.13 -2.09 2.92
N ASN A 158 -4.94 -1.04 2.78
CA ASN A 158 -5.02 0.05 3.75
C ASN A 158 -5.43 -0.48 5.14
N PRO A 159 -4.63 -0.20 6.21
CA PRO A 159 -4.90 -0.70 7.57
C PRO A 159 -6.18 -0.16 8.21
N ALA A 160 -6.69 0.98 7.73
CA ALA A 160 -7.95 1.56 8.19
C ALA A 160 -9.18 0.96 7.49
N LEU A 161 -8.98 0.05 6.51
CA LEU A 161 -10.07 -0.57 5.73
C LEU A 161 -11.05 0.44 5.16
N VAL A 162 -10.53 1.54 4.61
CA VAL A 162 -11.36 2.59 4.04
C VAL A 162 -12.30 2.05 2.97
N GLU A 163 -13.55 2.51 2.98
CA GLU A 163 -14.58 2.14 2.00
C GLU A 163 -14.47 2.95 0.70
N ARG A 164 -13.78 4.09 0.76
CA ARG A 164 -13.62 5.01 -0.38
C ARG A 164 -12.13 5.19 -0.68
N GLN A 165 -11.75 4.86 -1.90
CA GLN A 165 -10.35 4.93 -2.29
C GLN A 165 -10.20 5.30 -3.77
N VAL A 166 -9.27 6.21 -4.07
CA VAL A 166 -8.80 6.46 -5.44
C VAL A 166 -7.48 5.74 -5.62
N VAL A 167 -7.43 4.77 -6.52
CA VAL A 167 -6.24 3.97 -6.78
C VAL A 167 -5.73 4.20 -8.20
N GLY A 168 -4.53 4.77 -8.31
CA GLY A 168 -3.81 4.88 -9.58
C GLY A 168 -3.08 3.58 -9.91
N VAL A 169 -3.24 3.09 -11.13
CA VAL A 169 -2.49 1.92 -11.63
C VAL A 169 -1.44 2.35 -12.66
N PHE A 170 -0.28 1.71 -12.64
CA PHE A 170 0.83 2.06 -13.53
C PHE A 170 0.61 1.66 -15.01
N ASP A 171 -0.28 0.70 -15.27
CA ASP A 171 -0.63 0.21 -16.61
C ASP A 171 -2.15 0.09 -16.73
N LYS A 172 -2.70 0.61 -17.83
CA LYS A 172 -4.15 0.54 -18.13
C LYS A 172 -4.68 -0.90 -18.20
N LYS A 173 -3.84 -1.86 -18.57
CA LYS A 173 -4.21 -3.28 -18.62
C LYS A 173 -4.62 -3.84 -17.24
N LEU A 174 -4.12 -3.22 -16.17
CA LEU A 174 -4.44 -3.63 -14.79
C LEU A 174 -5.79 -3.12 -14.30
N LEU A 175 -6.42 -2.14 -14.97
CA LEU A 175 -7.68 -1.55 -14.51
C LEU A 175 -8.78 -2.60 -14.30
N LYS A 176 -8.96 -3.50 -15.27
CA LYS A 176 -9.96 -4.57 -15.18
C LYS A 176 -9.65 -5.51 -14.02
N ILE A 177 -8.42 -5.98 -13.91
CA ILE A 177 -7.97 -6.92 -12.87
C ILE A 177 -8.14 -6.32 -11.48
N PHE A 178 -7.79 -5.04 -11.29
CA PHE A 178 -8.02 -4.32 -10.04
C PHE A 178 -9.50 -4.17 -9.71
N ALA A 179 -10.31 -3.78 -10.69
CA ALA A 179 -11.75 -3.63 -10.49
C ALA A 179 -12.44 -4.95 -10.13
N GLU A 180 -12.05 -6.05 -10.76
CA GLU A 180 -12.54 -7.40 -10.43
C GLU A 180 -12.04 -7.88 -9.06
N GLY A 181 -10.77 -7.66 -8.74
CA GLY A 181 -10.20 -8.01 -7.43
C GLY A 181 -10.81 -7.24 -6.26
N LEU A 182 -11.36 -6.04 -6.49
CA LEU A 182 -12.07 -5.25 -5.49
C LEU A 182 -13.52 -5.70 -5.26
N LYS A 183 -14.09 -6.52 -6.14
CA LYS A 183 -15.44 -7.10 -5.97
C LYS A 183 -15.44 -8.36 -5.09
N ASN A 184 -14.31 -9.05 -5.00
CA ASN A 184 -14.11 -10.25 -4.19
C ASN A 184 -13.63 -9.89 -2.78
#